data_a15f3ec91c4b2dd303732d31285deec3
#
_entry.id   a15f3ec91c4b2dd303732d31285deec3
#
_cell.length_a   1.000
_cell.length_b   1.000
_cell.length_c   1.000
_cell.angle_alpha   90.00
_cell.angle_beta   90.00
_cell.angle_gamma   90.00
#
_symmetry.space_group_name_H-M   'P 1'
#
loop_
_entity.id
_entity.type
_entity.pdbx_description
1 polymer ?
#
loop_
_entity_poly.entity_id
_entity_poly.type
_entity_poly.pdbx_seq_one_letter_code
_entity_poly.pdbx_strand_id
1 'polypeptide(L)'
;MELFKIFGRIALKGQEEAEDGLDSVAGKASGVGQALLKGIGTFAKWGAAAATAAATATAALVKSAVTAYSDYEQLVGGVETLFKDSAGEVQKYAANAYQTAGLSANEYMETVTGFSASLLQSLDGDTKAAAEKANVAITDMSDNANKMGTSMESIQNAYQGFAKQNYTMLDNLKLGYGGTKEEMQRLLEDAEKLSGQKFDLSSYADIVDAIHVVQTEMGITGTTAKEAATTIQGSVNMTKAAWQNLIVGIADDTQDFDVLVNNFVESVTTAGNNILPRVEIALKGVGTLVEKLAPVIAKTVPNIVSTTLPSMIKAGTSMIRALLDGLLKAVPELIPCFKDIINS
;
A
#
# COMPACT_ATOMS: atom_id res chain seq x y z
N MET A 1 3.71 33.53 -14.14
CA MET A 1 4.53 34.19 -13.08
C MET A 1 3.79 34.23 -11.72
N GLU A 2 2.48 34.22 -11.68
CA GLU A 2 1.66 34.18 -10.45
C GLU A 2 1.73 32.81 -9.74
N LEU A 3 1.69 31.72 -10.46
CA LEU A 3 1.80 30.35 -9.91
C LEU A 3 3.10 30.13 -9.11
N PHE A 4 4.23 30.67 -9.58
CA PHE A 4 5.52 30.59 -8.87
C PHE A 4 5.53 31.37 -7.54
N LYS A 5 4.76 32.48 -7.46
CA LYS A 5 4.60 33.24 -6.21
C LYS A 5 3.71 32.54 -5.21
N ILE A 6 2.68 31.81 -5.68
CA ILE A 6 1.81 31.00 -4.86
C ILE A 6 2.59 29.81 -4.27
N PHE A 7 3.35 29.09 -5.09
CA PHE A 7 4.20 27.98 -4.63
C PHE A 7 5.30 28.44 -3.65
N GLY A 8 5.92 29.61 -3.90
CA GLY A 8 6.89 30.18 -2.95
C GLY A 8 6.27 30.59 -1.63
N ARG A 9 5.00 31.07 -1.58
CA ARG A 9 4.27 31.37 -0.36
C ARG A 9 3.81 30.13 0.39
N ILE A 10 3.36 29.10 -0.33
CA ILE A 10 2.97 27.80 0.27
C ILE A 10 4.21 27.13 0.89
N ALA A 11 5.36 27.13 0.21
CA ALA A 11 6.59 26.58 0.73
C ALA A 11 7.10 27.31 1.99
N LEU A 12 7.02 28.64 2.01
CA LEU A 12 7.47 29.46 3.17
C LEU A 12 6.48 29.42 4.34
N LYS A 13 5.17 29.46 4.06
CA LYS A 13 4.13 29.38 5.09
C LYS A 13 3.99 27.98 5.65
N GLY A 14 4.11 26.94 4.80
CA GLY A 14 4.14 25.55 5.22
C GLY A 14 5.38 25.19 6.05
N GLN A 15 6.48 25.95 5.94
CA GLN A 15 7.67 25.73 6.75
C GLN A 15 7.49 26.29 8.17
N GLU A 16 6.88 27.47 8.34
CA GLU A 16 6.56 28.06 9.66
C GLU A 16 5.44 27.26 10.37
N GLU A 17 4.35 26.92 9.66
CA GLU A 17 3.25 26.13 10.23
C GLU A 17 3.66 24.65 10.47
N ALA A 18 4.60 24.09 9.71
CA ALA A 18 5.16 22.78 9.97
C ALA A 18 6.10 22.78 11.19
N GLU A 19 6.86 23.84 11.44
CA GLU A 19 7.67 23.98 12.65
C GLU A 19 6.79 24.11 13.90
N ASP A 20 5.74 24.92 13.88
CA ASP A 20 4.77 25.05 14.98
C ASP A 20 3.92 23.78 15.19
N GLY A 21 3.52 23.13 14.11
CA GLY A 21 2.82 21.83 14.14
C GLY A 21 3.71 20.69 14.62
N LEU A 22 4.98 20.69 14.23
CA LEU A 22 5.98 19.70 14.63
C LEU A 22 6.36 19.82 16.11
N ASP A 23 6.42 21.03 16.67
CA ASP A 23 6.65 21.24 18.10
C ASP A 23 5.45 20.76 18.96
N SER A 24 4.22 20.87 18.43
CA SER A 24 3.01 20.36 19.09
C SER A 24 2.92 18.83 19.03
N VAL A 25 3.41 18.20 17.97
CA VAL A 25 3.47 16.74 17.80
C VAL A 25 4.66 16.14 18.54
N ALA A 26 5.81 16.84 18.58
CA ALA A 26 7.00 16.42 19.33
C ALA A 26 6.73 16.33 20.84
N GLY A 27 5.82 17.16 21.36
CA GLY A 27 5.38 17.11 22.77
C GLY A 27 4.53 15.89 23.12
N LYS A 28 3.99 15.17 22.13
CA LYS A 28 3.12 14.01 22.32
C LYS A 28 3.68 12.69 21.76
N ALA A 29 4.75 12.72 20.98
CA ALA A 29 5.36 11.54 20.37
C ALA A 29 6.58 11.07 21.17
N SER A 30 6.50 9.85 21.70
CA SER A 30 7.66 9.14 22.26
C SER A 30 8.76 8.97 21.18
N GLY A 31 10.01 8.96 21.59
CA GLY A 31 11.29 8.84 20.89
C GLY A 31 11.42 8.58 19.36
N VAL A 32 10.41 8.00 18.73
CA VAL A 32 10.38 7.72 17.29
C VAL A 32 10.04 8.97 16.48
N GLY A 33 9.14 9.83 16.97
CA GLY A 33 8.87 11.13 16.36
C GLY A 33 10.13 12.00 16.35
N GLN A 34 10.91 11.97 17.42
CA GLN A 34 12.18 12.70 17.49
C GLN A 34 13.27 12.12 16.56
N ALA A 35 13.29 10.81 16.33
CA ALA A 35 14.21 10.19 15.37
C ALA A 35 13.83 10.52 13.91
N LEU A 36 12.54 10.55 13.59
CA LEU A 36 12.03 10.98 12.29
C LEU A 36 12.31 12.47 12.06
N LEU A 37 12.07 13.32 13.08
CA LEU A 37 12.33 14.76 13.05
C LEU A 37 13.82 15.08 12.95
N LYS A 38 14.69 14.34 13.63
CA LYS A 38 16.16 14.45 13.47
C LYS A 38 16.59 13.97 12.08
N GLY A 39 15.94 12.95 11.51
CA GLY A 39 16.14 12.52 10.11
C GLY A 39 15.82 13.65 9.13
N ILE A 40 14.68 14.28 9.26
CA ILE A 40 14.26 15.43 8.42
C ILE A 40 15.20 16.63 8.61
N GLY A 41 15.58 16.96 9.85
CA GLY A 41 16.52 18.05 10.15
C GLY A 41 17.95 17.78 9.64
N THR A 42 18.35 16.51 9.49
CA THR A 42 19.64 16.14 8.89
C THR A 42 19.60 16.32 7.37
N PHE A 43 18.46 16.13 6.70
CA PHE A 43 18.28 16.45 5.29
C PHE A 43 18.41 17.95 4.99
N ALA A 44 18.03 18.84 5.90
CA ALA A 44 18.20 20.29 5.75
C ALA A 44 19.66 20.75 5.74
N LYS A 45 20.59 19.99 6.31
CA LYS A 45 22.05 20.27 6.32
C LYS A 45 22.80 19.83 5.06
N TRP A 46 22.17 19.10 4.15
CA TRP A 46 22.74 18.65 2.87
C TRP A 46 22.38 19.60 1.70
N GLY A 47 22.40 20.88 1.97
CA GLY A 47 21.70 21.98 1.33
C GLY A 47 22.13 22.46 -0.06
N ALA A 48 22.92 21.76 -0.87
CA ALA A 48 23.11 22.18 -2.29
C ALA A 48 22.77 21.04 -3.26
N ALA A 49 23.01 19.78 -2.92
CA ALA A 49 22.51 18.62 -3.69
C ALA A 49 21.01 18.36 -3.43
N ALA A 50 20.47 18.86 -2.30
CA ALA A 50 19.07 18.71 -1.91
C ALA A 50 18.12 19.61 -2.73
N ALA A 51 18.55 20.75 -3.24
CA ALA A 51 17.65 21.67 -3.99
C ALA A 51 17.20 21.05 -5.33
N THR A 52 18.08 20.35 -6.03
CA THR A 52 17.74 19.62 -7.26
C THR A 52 16.92 18.38 -6.99
N ALA A 53 17.24 17.64 -5.91
CA ALA A 53 16.47 16.47 -5.50
C ALA A 53 15.07 16.86 -4.98
N ALA A 54 14.96 17.96 -4.23
CA ALA A 54 13.68 18.50 -3.76
C ALA A 54 12.81 19.00 -4.93
N ALA A 55 13.38 19.72 -5.90
CA ALA A 55 12.64 20.17 -7.08
C ALA A 55 12.13 18.98 -7.92
N THR A 56 12.95 17.94 -8.08
CA THR A 56 12.56 16.72 -8.80
C THR A 56 11.48 15.94 -8.03
N ALA A 57 11.60 15.82 -6.72
CA ALA A 57 10.60 15.17 -5.85
C ALA A 57 9.27 15.94 -5.87
N THR A 58 9.31 17.28 -5.81
CA THR A 58 8.11 18.12 -5.89
C THR A 58 7.42 17.98 -7.26
N ALA A 59 8.17 17.99 -8.36
CA ALA A 59 7.60 17.79 -9.69
C ALA A 59 6.96 16.40 -9.85
N ALA A 60 7.60 15.35 -9.29
CA ALA A 60 7.06 13.99 -9.29
C ALA A 60 5.79 13.89 -8.45
N LEU A 61 5.76 14.53 -7.27
CA LEU A 61 4.58 14.58 -6.40
C LEU A 61 3.41 15.30 -7.07
N VAL A 62 3.65 16.48 -7.66
CA VAL A 62 2.62 17.23 -8.40
C VAL A 62 2.06 16.40 -9.55
N LYS A 63 2.93 15.75 -10.33
CA LYS A 63 2.49 14.85 -11.41
C LYS A 63 1.63 13.71 -10.86
N SER A 64 2.06 13.06 -9.77
CA SER A 64 1.31 11.99 -9.14
C SER A 64 -0.05 12.47 -8.64
N ALA A 65 -0.11 13.64 -8.01
CA ALA A 65 -1.35 14.25 -7.52
C ALA A 65 -2.33 14.56 -8.66
N VAL A 66 -1.87 15.18 -9.74
CA VAL A 66 -2.71 15.47 -10.90
C VAL A 66 -3.23 14.21 -11.57
N THR A 67 -2.40 13.16 -11.68
CA THR A 67 -2.85 11.87 -12.22
C THR A 67 -3.89 11.22 -11.30
N ALA A 68 -3.62 11.14 -9.99
CA ALA A 68 -4.52 10.54 -9.01
C ALA A 68 -5.86 11.30 -8.93
N TYR A 69 -5.84 12.63 -9.06
CA TYR A 69 -7.04 13.45 -9.11
C TYR A 69 -7.83 13.24 -10.42
N SER A 70 -7.15 13.12 -11.56
CA SER A 70 -7.81 12.81 -12.84
C SER A 70 -8.56 11.47 -12.79
N ASP A 71 -7.95 10.45 -12.16
CA ASP A 71 -8.59 9.16 -11.94
C ASP A 71 -9.78 9.30 -10.97
N TYR A 72 -9.61 10.07 -9.89
CA TYR A 72 -10.67 10.37 -8.92
C TYR A 72 -11.88 11.05 -9.56
N GLU A 73 -11.65 12.11 -10.36
CA GLU A 73 -12.70 12.84 -11.08
C GLU A 73 -13.51 11.91 -12.00
N GLN A 74 -12.83 11.03 -12.73
CA GLN A 74 -13.48 10.04 -13.59
C GLN A 74 -14.30 9.02 -12.80
N LEU A 75 -13.79 8.55 -11.66
CA LEU A 75 -14.47 7.61 -10.78
C LEU A 75 -15.69 8.24 -10.11
N VAL A 76 -15.58 9.49 -9.67
CA VAL A 76 -16.73 10.27 -9.16
C VAL A 76 -17.83 10.36 -10.21
N GLY A 77 -17.51 10.70 -11.48
CA GLY A 77 -18.47 10.72 -12.56
C GLY A 77 -19.16 9.36 -12.80
N GLY A 78 -18.43 8.26 -12.66
CA GLY A 78 -18.98 6.90 -12.70
C GLY A 78 -19.96 6.63 -11.56
N VAL A 79 -19.59 6.98 -10.34
CA VAL A 79 -20.45 6.86 -9.14
C VAL A 79 -21.72 7.71 -9.28
N GLU A 80 -21.59 8.97 -9.70
CA GLU A 80 -22.73 9.87 -9.93
C GLU A 80 -23.71 9.33 -10.99
N THR A 81 -23.17 8.75 -12.06
CA THR A 81 -23.99 8.15 -13.12
C THR A 81 -24.80 6.96 -12.62
N LEU A 82 -24.21 6.09 -11.80
CA LEU A 82 -24.85 4.88 -11.29
C LEU A 82 -25.78 5.17 -10.10
N PHE A 83 -25.30 5.91 -9.11
CA PHE A 83 -25.99 6.09 -7.83
C PHE A 83 -26.82 7.38 -7.72
N LYS A 84 -26.70 8.31 -8.69
CA LYS A 84 -27.50 9.55 -8.77
C LYS A 84 -27.55 10.30 -7.42
N ASP A 85 -28.75 10.44 -6.84
CA ASP A 85 -28.93 11.16 -5.56
C ASP A 85 -28.21 10.49 -4.38
N SER A 86 -27.86 9.22 -4.49
CA SER A 86 -27.11 8.48 -3.46
C SER A 86 -25.58 8.47 -3.69
N ALA A 87 -25.08 9.15 -4.73
CA ALA A 87 -23.65 9.20 -5.05
C ALA A 87 -22.81 9.76 -3.90
N GLY A 88 -23.31 10.81 -3.22
CA GLY A 88 -22.64 11.40 -2.06
C GLY A 88 -22.48 10.44 -0.87
N GLU A 89 -23.33 9.44 -0.74
CA GLU A 89 -23.21 8.41 0.28
C GLU A 89 -22.09 7.42 -0.07
N VAL A 90 -22.01 7.01 -1.35
CA VAL A 90 -20.92 6.17 -1.86
C VAL A 90 -19.56 6.87 -1.70
N GLN A 91 -19.50 8.17 -2.00
CA GLN A 91 -18.28 8.98 -1.81
C GLN A 91 -17.86 9.07 -0.34
N LYS A 92 -18.82 9.17 0.60
CA LYS A 92 -18.54 9.10 2.05
C LYS A 92 -17.99 7.74 2.47
N TYR A 93 -18.55 6.65 1.95
CA TYR A 93 -18.00 5.32 2.18
C TYR A 93 -16.57 5.20 1.64
N ALA A 94 -16.34 5.71 0.42
CA ALA A 94 -15.02 5.74 -0.21
C ALA A 94 -13.99 6.52 0.63
N ALA A 95 -14.35 7.69 1.15
CA ALA A 95 -13.48 8.51 2.00
C ALA A 95 -13.07 7.79 3.30
N ASN A 96 -13.91 6.92 3.84
CA ASN A 96 -13.66 6.15 5.06
C ASN A 96 -13.08 4.74 4.80
N ALA A 97 -13.00 4.32 3.54
CA ALA A 97 -12.59 2.95 3.18
C ALA A 97 -11.16 2.61 3.60
N TYR A 98 -10.28 3.61 3.78
CA TYR A 98 -8.93 3.39 4.28
C TYR A 98 -8.91 2.74 5.68
N GLN A 99 -9.91 3.02 6.52
CA GLN A 99 -10.07 2.40 7.86
C GLN A 99 -10.90 1.13 7.83
N THR A 100 -11.98 1.11 7.04
CA THR A 100 -12.97 0.02 7.08
C THR A 100 -12.61 -1.14 6.17
N ALA A 101 -11.97 -0.87 5.04
CA ALA A 101 -11.63 -1.86 4.02
C ALA A 101 -10.13 -1.84 3.62
N GLY A 102 -9.32 -0.93 4.17
CA GLY A 102 -7.92 -0.78 3.78
C GLY A 102 -7.71 -0.33 2.34
N LEU A 103 -8.72 0.33 1.74
CA LEU A 103 -8.76 0.81 0.37
C LEU A 103 -8.71 2.33 0.33
N SER A 104 -8.03 2.91 -0.66
CA SER A 104 -8.18 4.33 -0.98
C SER A 104 -9.55 4.63 -1.56
N ALA A 105 -9.93 5.91 -1.59
CA ALA A 105 -11.21 6.33 -2.18
C ALA A 105 -11.32 5.93 -3.66
N ASN A 106 -10.23 6.05 -4.42
CA ASN A 106 -10.18 5.61 -5.81
C ASN A 106 -10.40 4.11 -5.95
N GLU A 107 -9.66 3.29 -5.18
CA GLU A 107 -9.82 1.83 -5.21
C GLU A 107 -11.22 1.39 -4.79
N TYR A 108 -11.82 2.07 -3.81
CA TYR A 108 -13.20 1.81 -3.41
C TYR A 108 -14.19 2.13 -4.54
N MET A 109 -14.08 3.34 -5.16
CA MET A 109 -14.98 3.76 -6.23
C MET A 109 -14.81 2.92 -7.50
N GLU A 110 -13.61 2.51 -7.84
CA GLU A 110 -13.34 1.57 -8.93
C GLU A 110 -14.02 0.22 -8.65
N THR A 111 -13.87 -0.30 -7.45
CA THR A 111 -14.49 -1.57 -7.04
C THR A 111 -16.01 -1.49 -7.11
N VAL A 112 -16.61 -0.46 -6.52
CA VAL A 112 -18.06 -0.32 -6.46
C VAL A 112 -18.68 -0.19 -7.85
N THR A 113 -18.09 0.59 -8.74
CA THR A 113 -18.60 0.77 -10.11
C THR A 113 -18.52 -0.52 -10.93
N GLY A 114 -17.60 -1.42 -10.60
CA GLY A 114 -17.39 -2.69 -11.31
C GLY A 114 -18.55 -3.70 -11.20
N PHE A 115 -19.44 -3.58 -10.19
CA PHE A 115 -20.58 -4.50 -10.00
C PHE A 115 -21.92 -3.82 -9.72
N SER A 116 -21.94 -2.50 -9.50
CA SER A 116 -23.15 -1.78 -9.06
C SER A 116 -24.30 -1.80 -10.05
N ALA A 117 -24.03 -1.89 -11.35
CA ALA A 117 -25.10 -1.98 -12.34
C ALA A 117 -25.98 -3.22 -12.10
N SER A 118 -25.39 -4.36 -11.80
CA SER A 118 -26.13 -5.60 -11.48
C SER A 118 -26.81 -5.51 -10.12
N LEU A 119 -26.21 -4.82 -9.16
CA LEU A 119 -26.80 -4.60 -7.85
C LEU A 119 -28.04 -3.70 -7.94
N LEU A 120 -27.96 -2.60 -8.68
CA LEU A 120 -29.09 -1.72 -8.97
C LEU A 120 -30.21 -2.45 -9.68
N GLN A 121 -29.87 -3.32 -10.64
CA GLN A 121 -30.89 -4.13 -11.33
C GLN A 121 -31.60 -5.09 -10.37
N SER A 122 -30.91 -5.72 -9.44
CA SER A 122 -31.50 -6.65 -8.46
C SER A 122 -32.31 -5.93 -7.36
N LEU A 123 -32.18 -4.61 -7.25
CA LEU A 123 -32.88 -3.75 -6.29
C LEU A 123 -33.89 -2.80 -6.98
N ASP A 124 -34.35 -3.13 -8.18
CA ASP A 124 -35.33 -2.33 -8.94
C ASP A 124 -34.92 -0.86 -9.13
N GLY A 125 -33.64 -0.57 -9.12
CA GLY A 125 -33.08 0.77 -9.29
C GLY A 125 -33.04 1.61 -8.01
N ASP A 126 -33.27 1.04 -6.83
CA ASP A 126 -33.10 1.73 -5.55
C ASP A 126 -31.60 2.04 -5.29
N THR A 127 -31.23 3.28 -5.61
CA THR A 127 -29.82 3.74 -5.51
C THR A 127 -29.33 3.79 -4.08
N LYS A 128 -30.20 4.04 -3.11
CA LYS A 128 -29.83 4.09 -1.69
C LYS A 128 -29.53 2.68 -1.16
N ALA A 129 -30.47 1.76 -1.38
CA ALA A 129 -30.27 0.36 -1.00
C ALA A 129 -29.05 -0.24 -1.70
N ALA A 130 -28.81 0.12 -2.97
CA ALA A 130 -27.65 -0.31 -3.72
C ALA A 130 -26.34 0.25 -3.13
N ALA A 131 -26.30 1.51 -2.69
CA ALA A 131 -25.12 2.10 -2.05
C ALA A 131 -24.77 1.42 -0.72
N GLU A 132 -25.77 1.18 0.12
CA GLU A 132 -25.61 0.46 1.39
C GLU A 132 -25.11 -0.98 1.15
N LYS A 133 -25.73 -1.69 0.21
CA LYS A 133 -25.38 -3.07 -0.14
C LYS A 133 -23.98 -3.18 -0.74
N ALA A 134 -23.62 -2.22 -1.60
CA ALA A 134 -22.30 -2.14 -2.19
C ALA A 134 -21.21 -1.93 -1.13
N ASN A 135 -21.49 -1.10 -0.12
CA ASN A 135 -20.55 -0.90 0.98
C ASN A 135 -20.34 -2.18 1.81
N VAL A 136 -21.42 -2.93 2.08
CA VAL A 136 -21.32 -4.25 2.72
C VAL A 136 -20.47 -5.19 1.86
N ALA A 137 -20.77 -5.29 0.56
CA ALA A 137 -20.02 -6.16 -0.35
C ALA A 137 -18.51 -5.85 -0.37
N ILE A 138 -18.12 -4.57 -0.45
CA ILE A 138 -16.70 -4.17 -0.48
C ILE A 138 -16.02 -4.45 0.86
N THR A 139 -16.70 -4.22 1.97
CA THR A 139 -16.18 -4.56 3.30
C THR A 139 -15.96 -6.07 3.42
N ASP A 140 -16.94 -6.87 3.01
CA ASP A 140 -16.85 -8.33 3.02
C ASP A 140 -15.74 -8.86 2.08
N MET A 141 -15.57 -8.26 0.90
CA MET A 141 -14.46 -8.59 0.00
C MET A 141 -13.12 -8.36 0.69
N SER A 142 -12.97 -7.23 1.35
CA SER A 142 -11.74 -6.86 2.06
C SER A 142 -11.49 -7.75 3.26
N ASP A 143 -12.51 -8.01 4.06
CA ASP A 143 -12.45 -8.91 5.22
C ASP A 143 -12.08 -10.34 4.80
N ASN A 144 -12.67 -10.83 3.71
CA ASN A 144 -12.33 -12.13 3.15
C ASN A 144 -10.87 -12.17 2.66
N ALA A 145 -10.47 -11.20 1.85
CA ALA A 145 -9.10 -11.11 1.35
C ALA A 145 -8.07 -11.14 2.49
N ASN A 146 -8.35 -10.35 3.52
CA ASN A 146 -7.49 -10.23 4.70
C ASN A 146 -7.45 -11.52 5.52
N LYS A 147 -8.61 -12.09 5.86
CA LYS A 147 -8.72 -13.25 6.76
C LYS A 147 -8.33 -14.55 6.09
N MET A 148 -8.74 -14.74 4.83
CA MET A 148 -8.52 -15.98 4.10
C MET A 148 -7.24 -15.98 3.27
N GLY A 149 -6.56 -14.81 3.15
CA GLY A 149 -5.30 -14.66 2.44
C GLY A 149 -5.43 -14.83 0.92
N THR A 150 -6.59 -14.51 0.35
CA THR A 150 -6.81 -14.40 -1.09
C THR A 150 -6.54 -12.94 -1.50
N SER A 151 -6.00 -12.70 -2.71
CA SER A 151 -5.81 -11.33 -3.17
C SER A 151 -7.16 -10.60 -3.33
N MET A 152 -7.19 -9.32 -3.01
CA MET A 152 -8.41 -8.50 -3.19
C MET A 152 -8.92 -8.55 -4.63
N GLU A 153 -8.02 -8.50 -5.61
CA GLU A 153 -8.34 -8.63 -7.04
C GLU A 153 -9.09 -9.93 -7.35
N SER A 154 -8.64 -11.07 -6.79
CA SER A 154 -9.31 -12.37 -7.00
C SER A 154 -10.72 -12.40 -6.41
N ILE A 155 -10.91 -11.75 -5.25
CA ILE A 155 -12.23 -11.63 -4.61
C ILE A 155 -13.14 -10.70 -5.41
N GLN A 156 -12.64 -9.55 -5.87
CA GLN A 156 -13.38 -8.62 -6.72
C GLN A 156 -13.83 -9.30 -8.02
N ASN A 157 -12.94 -10.07 -8.66
CA ASN A 157 -13.28 -10.83 -9.86
C ASN A 157 -14.37 -11.89 -9.60
N ALA A 158 -14.37 -12.52 -8.42
CA ALA A 158 -15.42 -13.45 -8.03
C ALA A 158 -16.78 -12.73 -7.90
N TYR A 159 -16.85 -11.61 -7.19
CA TYR A 159 -18.08 -10.82 -7.05
C TYR A 159 -18.59 -10.27 -8.39
N GLN A 160 -17.69 -9.80 -9.27
CA GLN A 160 -18.06 -9.39 -10.64
C GLN A 160 -18.57 -10.59 -11.47
N GLY A 161 -18.02 -11.78 -11.23
CA GLY A 161 -18.51 -13.04 -11.81
C GLY A 161 -19.93 -13.35 -11.33
N PHE A 162 -20.18 -13.29 -10.03
CA PHE A 162 -21.51 -13.53 -9.44
C PHE A 162 -22.57 -12.56 -9.97
N ALA A 163 -22.22 -11.28 -10.15
CA ALA A 163 -23.07 -10.28 -10.79
C ALA A 163 -23.49 -10.66 -12.21
N LYS A 164 -22.75 -11.53 -12.89
CA LYS A 164 -23.02 -12.07 -14.23
C LYS A 164 -23.50 -13.51 -14.19
N GLN A 165 -23.92 -14.02 -13.02
CA GLN A 165 -24.33 -15.42 -12.79
C GLN A 165 -23.24 -16.45 -13.14
N ASN A 166 -21.98 -16.05 -13.03
CA ASN A 166 -20.82 -16.92 -13.18
C ASN A 166 -20.20 -17.21 -11.81
N TYR A 167 -20.34 -18.44 -11.36
CA TYR A 167 -19.93 -18.87 -10.01
C TYR A 167 -18.59 -19.60 -9.96
N THR A 168 -17.87 -19.68 -11.08
CA THR A 168 -16.63 -20.46 -11.20
C THR A 168 -15.52 -20.02 -10.24
N MET A 169 -15.59 -18.79 -9.72
CA MET A 169 -14.62 -18.22 -8.79
C MET A 169 -15.11 -18.20 -7.32
N LEU A 170 -16.18 -18.94 -6.99
CA LEU A 170 -16.69 -18.99 -5.62
C LEU A 170 -15.66 -19.56 -4.63
N ASP A 171 -14.88 -20.51 -5.08
CA ASP A 171 -13.81 -21.14 -4.31
C ASP A 171 -12.67 -20.16 -3.92
N ASN A 172 -12.51 -19.03 -4.63
CA ASN A 172 -11.57 -17.97 -4.25
C ASN A 172 -11.88 -17.38 -2.87
N LEU A 173 -13.16 -17.38 -2.46
CA LEU A 173 -13.58 -16.90 -1.14
C LEU A 173 -13.15 -17.85 -0.01
N LYS A 174 -12.78 -19.10 -0.32
CA LYS A 174 -12.34 -20.12 0.65
C LYS A 174 -13.33 -20.38 1.80
N LEU A 175 -14.62 -20.21 1.53
CA LEU A 175 -15.70 -20.42 2.49
C LEU A 175 -16.18 -21.87 2.57
N GLY A 176 -15.49 -22.81 1.87
CA GLY A 176 -15.84 -24.23 1.85
C GLY A 176 -16.82 -24.60 0.73
N TYR A 177 -17.00 -23.73 -0.25
CA TYR A 177 -17.84 -23.96 -1.44
C TYR A 177 -16.98 -24.02 -2.70
N GLY A 178 -17.33 -24.91 -3.63
CA GLY A 178 -16.67 -25.03 -4.92
C GLY A 178 -17.19 -24.02 -5.95
N GLY A 179 -16.50 -23.90 -7.08
CA GLY A 179 -16.82 -22.96 -8.14
C GLY A 179 -17.94 -23.40 -9.09
N THR A 180 -19.11 -23.81 -8.58
CA THR A 180 -20.26 -24.23 -9.40
C THR A 180 -21.56 -23.54 -8.97
N LYS A 181 -22.57 -23.59 -9.84
CA LYS A 181 -23.90 -23.05 -9.53
C LYS A 181 -24.55 -23.78 -8.35
N GLU A 182 -24.40 -25.07 -8.29
CA GLU A 182 -24.93 -25.92 -7.21
C GLU A 182 -24.28 -25.57 -5.85
N GLU A 183 -23.00 -25.24 -5.85
CA GLU A 183 -22.29 -24.81 -4.65
C GLU A 183 -22.70 -23.41 -4.20
N MET A 184 -22.98 -22.49 -5.13
CA MET A 184 -23.57 -21.19 -4.78
C MET A 184 -24.99 -21.39 -4.23
N GLN A 185 -25.80 -22.26 -4.79
CA GLN A 185 -27.12 -22.58 -4.25
C GLN A 185 -27.00 -23.15 -2.81
N ARG A 186 -26.03 -24.04 -2.57
CA ARG A 186 -25.73 -24.58 -1.22
C ARG A 186 -25.34 -23.47 -0.25
N LEU A 187 -24.54 -22.49 -0.68
CA LEU A 187 -24.18 -21.34 0.16
C LEU A 187 -25.44 -20.53 0.56
N LEU A 188 -26.34 -20.28 -0.38
CA LEU A 188 -27.60 -19.57 -0.10
C LEU A 188 -28.47 -20.37 0.91
N GLU A 189 -28.59 -21.69 0.73
CA GLU A 189 -29.34 -22.56 1.66
C GLU A 189 -28.73 -22.59 3.05
N ASP A 190 -27.41 -22.56 3.16
CA ASP A 190 -26.71 -22.50 4.44
C ASP A 190 -26.90 -21.12 5.10
N ALA A 191 -26.84 -20.03 4.32
CA ALA A 191 -27.18 -18.68 4.79
C ALA A 191 -28.64 -18.57 5.27
N GLU A 192 -29.59 -19.23 4.57
CA GLU A 192 -31.00 -19.30 4.99
C GLU A 192 -31.15 -19.98 6.36
N LYS A 193 -30.44 -21.09 6.60
CA LYS A 193 -30.46 -21.80 7.90
C LYS A 193 -29.89 -20.94 9.02
N LEU A 194 -28.88 -20.14 8.73
CA LEU A 194 -28.21 -19.28 9.71
C LEU A 194 -29.04 -18.03 10.06
N SER A 195 -29.63 -17.36 9.05
CA SER A 195 -30.32 -16.08 9.22
C SER A 195 -31.84 -16.20 9.37
N GLY A 196 -32.42 -17.30 8.90
CA GLY A 196 -33.87 -17.44 8.76
C GLY A 196 -34.47 -16.65 7.60
N GLN A 197 -33.67 -15.97 6.79
CA GLN A 197 -34.09 -15.22 5.58
C GLN A 197 -33.96 -16.12 4.36
N LYS A 198 -34.83 -15.91 3.36
CA LYS A 198 -34.71 -16.59 2.07
C LYS A 198 -33.89 -15.76 1.11
N PHE A 199 -33.09 -16.44 0.30
CA PHE A 199 -32.23 -15.82 -0.72
C PHE A 199 -32.52 -16.42 -2.09
N ASP A 200 -32.60 -15.56 -3.10
CA ASP A 200 -32.84 -15.94 -4.50
C ASP A 200 -31.52 -15.92 -5.28
N LEU A 201 -31.13 -17.05 -5.85
CA LEU A 201 -29.93 -17.20 -6.68
C LEU A 201 -29.95 -16.27 -7.92
N SER A 202 -31.12 -15.85 -8.38
CA SER A 202 -31.27 -14.92 -9.50
C SER A 202 -31.03 -13.45 -9.09
N SER A 203 -31.09 -13.13 -7.80
CA SER A 203 -30.88 -11.81 -7.23
C SER A 203 -29.43 -11.64 -6.80
N TYR A 204 -28.70 -10.73 -7.42
CA TYR A 204 -27.31 -10.46 -7.03
C TYR A 204 -27.23 -9.85 -5.61
N ALA A 205 -28.23 -9.05 -5.22
CA ALA A 205 -28.32 -8.49 -3.86
C ALA A 205 -28.44 -9.61 -2.81
N ASP A 206 -29.22 -10.64 -3.09
CA ASP A 206 -29.39 -11.79 -2.20
C ASP A 206 -28.12 -12.64 -2.10
N ILE A 207 -27.38 -12.78 -3.20
CA ILE A 207 -26.07 -13.46 -3.20
C ILE A 207 -25.10 -12.70 -2.28
N VAL A 208 -25.05 -11.38 -2.38
CA VAL A 208 -24.21 -10.55 -1.49
C VAL A 208 -24.59 -10.75 -0.02
N ASP A 209 -25.90 -10.73 0.29
CA ASP A 209 -26.37 -10.94 1.65
C ASP A 209 -26.08 -12.35 2.19
N ALA A 210 -26.25 -13.35 1.35
CA ALA A 210 -25.94 -14.74 1.75
C ALA A 210 -24.46 -14.92 2.06
N ILE A 211 -23.56 -14.32 1.25
CA ILE A 211 -22.11 -14.32 1.51
C ILE A 211 -21.81 -13.59 2.83
N HIS A 212 -22.43 -12.43 3.06
CA HIS A 212 -22.28 -11.68 4.31
C HIS A 212 -22.66 -12.51 5.53
N VAL A 213 -23.80 -13.20 5.48
CA VAL A 213 -24.28 -14.08 6.57
C VAL A 213 -23.25 -15.19 6.84
N VAL A 214 -22.78 -15.89 5.81
CA VAL A 214 -21.79 -16.96 5.96
C VAL A 214 -20.48 -16.43 6.51
N GLN A 215 -19.99 -15.29 6.02
CA GLN A 215 -18.74 -14.67 6.51
C GLN A 215 -18.86 -14.20 7.97
N THR A 216 -20.04 -13.70 8.35
CA THR A 216 -20.33 -13.29 9.73
C THR A 216 -20.28 -14.48 10.67
N GLU A 217 -20.91 -15.59 10.32
CA GLU A 217 -20.87 -16.84 11.11
C GLU A 217 -19.44 -17.38 11.23
N MET A 218 -18.64 -17.26 10.18
CA MET A 218 -17.23 -17.68 10.19
C MET A 218 -16.31 -16.70 10.94
N GLY A 219 -16.81 -15.58 11.46
CA GLY A 219 -16.01 -14.56 12.15
C GLY A 219 -15.02 -13.83 11.22
N ILE A 220 -15.38 -13.70 9.95
CA ILE A 220 -14.60 -12.98 8.94
C ILE A 220 -14.97 -11.51 8.91
N THR A 221 -16.25 -11.19 9.00
CA THR A 221 -16.79 -9.82 8.94
C THR A 221 -16.20 -8.92 10.03
N GLY A 222 -15.76 -7.72 9.66
CA GLY A 222 -15.17 -6.70 10.53
C GLY A 222 -13.69 -6.92 10.85
N THR A 223 -13.04 -7.93 10.27
CA THR A 223 -11.63 -8.24 10.57
C THR A 223 -10.68 -7.21 10.01
N THR A 224 -10.91 -6.63 8.84
CA THR A 224 -10.03 -5.63 8.23
C THR A 224 -9.95 -4.36 9.07
N ALA A 225 -11.08 -3.81 9.48
CA ALA A 225 -11.13 -2.63 10.34
C ALA A 225 -10.43 -2.86 11.70
N LYS A 226 -10.63 -4.05 12.30
CA LYS A 226 -9.95 -4.43 13.53
C LYS A 226 -8.44 -4.57 13.33
N GLU A 227 -8.01 -5.18 12.25
CA GLU A 227 -6.59 -5.42 11.96
C GLU A 227 -5.87 -4.15 11.52
N ALA A 228 -6.56 -3.20 10.86
CA ALA A 228 -6.04 -1.87 10.57
C ALA A 228 -5.53 -1.16 11.84
N ALA A 229 -6.21 -1.35 12.96
CA ALA A 229 -5.81 -0.79 14.25
C ALA A 229 -4.77 -1.61 15.01
N THR A 230 -4.72 -2.95 14.83
CA THR A 230 -4.03 -3.85 15.77
C THR A 230 -2.91 -4.70 15.18
N THR A 231 -2.77 -4.77 13.86
CA THR A 231 -1.72 -5.57 13.20
C THR A 231 -0.77 -4.70 12.39
N ILE A 232 0.45 -5.21 12.17
CA ILE A 232 1.43 -4.52 11.30
C ILE A 232 0.89 -4.40 9.88
N GLN A 233 0.42 -5.52 9.30
CA GLN A 233 -0.02 -5.55 7.90
C GLN A 233 -1.25 -4.66 7.69
N GLY A 234 -2.26 -4.76 8.57
CA GLY A 234 -3.47 -3.97 8.48
C GLY A 234 -3.19 -2.47 8.60
N SER A 235 -2.38 -2.06 9.59
CA SER A 235 -2.03 -0.65 9.78
C SER A 235 -1.16 -0.07 8.65
N VAL A 236 -0.29 -0.88 8.03
CA VAL A 236 0.47 -0.47 6.84
C VAL A 236 -0.44 -0.31 5.62
N ASN A 237 -1.42 -1.19 5.43
CA ASN A 237 -2.40 -1.07 4.35
C ASN A 237 -3.26 0.19 4.53
N MET A 238 -3.77 0.43 5.74
CA MET A 238 -4.48 1.66 6.10
C MET A 238 -3.65 2.91 5.81
N THR A 239 -2.36 2.91 6.16
CA THR A 239 -1.46 4.04 5.90
C THR A 239 -1.26 4.28 4.40
N LYS A 240 -1.12 3.22 3.59
CA LYS A 240 -1.01 3.35 2.13
C LYS A 240 -2.27 3.95 1.53
N ALA A 241 -3.44 3.48 1.95
CA ALA A 241 -4.72 4.00 1.49
C ALA A 241 -4.93 5.47 1.87
N ALA A 242 -4.63 5.84 3.12
CA ALA A 242 -4.66 7.22 3.59
C ALA A 242 -3.67 8.13 2.83
N TRP A 243 -2.49 7.63 2.49
CA TRP A 243 -1.52 8.33 1.64
C TRP A 243 -2.06 8.57 0.23
N GLN A 244 -2.70 7.58 -0.40
CA GLN A 244 -3.32 7.73 -1.71
C GLN A 244 -4.43 8.78 -1.69
N ASN A 245 -5.27 8.80 -0.65
CA ASN A 245 -6.29 9.83 -0.48
C ASN A 245 -5.66 11.23 -0.32
N LEU A 246 -4.59 11.34 0.45
CA LEU A 246 -3.86 12.60 0.61
C LEU A 246 -3.27 13.08 -0.72
N ILE A 247 -2.73 12.19 -1.56
CA ILE A 247 -2.20 12.54 -2.88
C ILE A 247 -3.30 13.12 -3.79
N VAL A 248 -4.51 12.56 -3.78
CA VAL A 248 -5.66 13.12 -4.50
C VAL A 248 -5.97 14.52 -3.97
N GLY A 249 -6.04 14.70 -2.65
CA GLY A 249 -6.35 15.98 -2.01
C GLY A 249 -5.32 17.10 -2.26
N ILE A 250 -4.08 16.78 -2.67
CA ILE A 250 -3.10 17.80 -3.10
C ILE A 250 -3.58 18.57 -4.34
N ALA A 251 -4.34 17.91 -5.22
CA ALA A 251 -4.82 18.49 -6.48
C ALA A 251 -6.34 18.80 -6.45
N ASP A 252 -7.01 18.58 -5.32
CA ASP A 252 -8.45 18.77 -5.14
C ASP A 252 -8.72 19.87 -4.09
N ASP A 253 -9.24 21.00 -4.54
CA ASP A 253 -9.57 22.14 -3.70
C ASP A 253 -10.97 22.04 -3.03
N THR A 254 -11.71 20.96 -3.35
CA THR A 254 -13.04 20.70 -2.76
C THR A 254 -12.97 19.83 -1.51
N GLN A 255 -11.88 19.10 -1.30
CA GLN A 255 -11.66 18.28 -0.12
C GLN A 255 -11.01 19.07 1.02
N ASP A 256 -11.33 18.68 2.25
CA ASP A 256 -10.67 19.23 3.44
C ASP A 256 -9.26 18.59 3.57
N PHE A 257 -8.26 19.32 3.10
CA PHE A 257 -6.87 18.86 3.09
C PHE A 257 -6.33 18.59 4.49
N ASP A 258 -6.75 19.38 5.50
CA ASP A 258 -6.31 19.19 6.89
C ASP A 258 -6.83 17.85 7.45
N VAL A 259 -8.05 17.48 7.09
CA VAL A 259 -8.62 16.17 7.45
C VAL A 259 -7.80 15.04 6.81
N LEU A 260 -7.43 15.16 5.53
CA LEU A 260 -6.62 14.13 4.84
C LEU A 260 -5.22 13.99 5.44
N VAL A 261 -4.58 15.10 5.80
CA VAL A 261 -3.29 15.10 6.51
C VAL A 261 -3.42 14.43 7.88
N ASN A 262 -4.45 14.77 8.66
CA ASN A 262 -4.68 14.19 9.97
C ASN A 262 -4.92 12.67 9.87
N ASN A 263 -5.74 12.23 8.92
CA ASN A 263 -6.00 10.80 8.67
C ASN A 263 -4.71 10.04 8.33
N PHE A 264 -3.86 10.63 7.50
CA PHE A 264 -2.56 10.04 7.18
C PHE A 264 -1.63 9.97 8.39
N VAL A 265 -1.50 11.06 9.16
CA VAL A 265 -0.64 11.11 10.36
C VAL A 265 -1.12 10.10 11.42
N GLU A 266 -2.43 9.97 11.64
CA GLU A 266 -2.99 8.98 12.55
C GLU A 266 -2.68 7.56 12.09
N SER A 267 -2.82 7.27 10.79
CA SER A 267 -2.51 5.97 10.22
C SER A 267 -1.02 5.60 10.36
N VAL A 268 -0.11 6.56 10.13
CA VAL A 268 1.34 6.38 10.34
C VAL A 268 1.65 6.10 11.80
N THR A 269 1.01 6.82 12.72
CA THR A 269 1.17 6.64 14.17
C THR A 269 0.73 5.24 14.59
N THR A 270 -0.41 4.78 14.10
CA THR A 270 -0.94 3.43 14.35
C THR A 270 0.01 2.35 13.83
N ALA A 271 0.50 2.49 12.60
CA ALA A 271 1.48 1.57 12.03
C ALA A 271 2.78 1.55 12.85
N GLY A 272 3.28 2.72 13.25
CA GLY A 272 4.45 2.85 14.12
C GLY A 272 4.28 2.10 15.44
N ASN A 273 3.16 2.28 16.12
CA ASN A 273 2.84 1.60 17.39
C ASN A 273 2.78 0.08 17.24
N ASN A 274 2.29 -0.43 16.11
CA ASN A 274 2.24 -1.87 15.86
C ASN A 274 3.60 -2.47 15.49
N ILE A 275 4.47 -1.70 14.81
CA ILE A 275 5.78 -2.16 14.33
C ILE A 275 6.82 -2.16 15.46
N LEU A 276 6.87 -1.08 16.25
CA LEU A 276 7.93 -0.83 17.25
C LEU A 276 8.19 -1.98 18.22
N PRO A 277 7.17 -2.63 18.83
CA PRO A 277 7.42 -3.73 19.75
C PRO A 277 8.10 -4.92 19.08
N ARG A 278 7.83 -5.13 17.78
CA ARG A 278 8.43 -6.22 16.99
C ARG A 278 9.86 -5.93 16.59
N VAL A 279 10.15 -4.67 16.26
CA VAL A 279 11.53 -4.21 16.01
C VAL A 279 12.40 -4.40 17.27
N GLU A 280 11.88 -4.04 18.44
CA GLU A 280 12.59 -4.25 19.71
C GLU A 280 12.91 -5.74 19.96
N ILE A 281 11.90 -6.61 19.77
CA ILE A 281 12.10 -8.07 19.91
C ILE A 281 13.12 -8.58 18.88
N ALA A 282 13.04 -8.12 17.62
CA ALA A 282 13.96 -8.52 16.57
C ALA A 282 15.41 -8.10 16.90
N LEU A 283 15.60 -6.86 17.38
CA LEU A 283 16.93 -6.36 17.79
C LEU A 283 17.51 -7.17 18.96
N LYS A 284 16.69 -7.53 19.95
CA LYS A 284 17.11 -8.43 21.04
C LYS A 284 17.47 -9.82 20.51
N GLY A 285 16.69 -10.35 19.56
CA GLY A 285 16.96 -11.63 18.91
C GLY A 285 18.29 -11.62 18.13
N VAL A 286 18.55 -10.54 17.36
CA VAL A 286 19.83 -10.35 16.65
C VAL A 286 20.98 -10.25 17.64
N GLY A 287 20.85 -9.50 18.75
CA GLY A 287 21.85 -9.43 19.81
C GLY A 287 22.19 -10.82 20.36
N THR A 288 21.17 -11.60 20.72
CA THR A 288 21.37 -12.99 21.20
C THR A 288 22.01 -13.89 20.14
N LEU A 289 21.66 -13.71 18.87
CA LEU A 289 22.29 -14.45 17.77
C LEU A 289 23.76 -14.12 17.64
N VAL A 290 24.13 -12.83 17.69
CA VAL A 290 25.52 -12.36 17.64
C VAL A 290 26.31 -12.92 18.83
N GLU A 291 25.79 -12.86 20.05
CA GLU A 291 26.41 -13.42 21.23
C GLU A 291 26.70 -14.93 21.10
N LYS A 292 25.75 -15.69 20.54
CA LYS A 292 25.91 -17.13 20.33
C LYS A 292 26.86 -17.46 19.17
N LEU A 293 26.89 -16.65 18.12
CA LEU A 293 27.77 -16.85 16.97
C LEU A 293 29.18 -16.34 17.21
N ALA A 294 29.37 -15.31 18.03
CA ALA A 294 30.68 -14.72 18.30
C ALA A 294 31.73 -15.78 18.71
N PRO A 295 31.51 -16.72 19.65
CA PRO A 295 32.48 -17.74 20.01
C PRO A 295 32.71 -18.75 18.87
N VAL A 296 31.71 -19.05 18.04
CA VAL A 296 31.84 -19.93 16.88
C VAL A 296 32.71 -19.27 15.82
N ILE A 297 32.45 -18.00 15.52
CA ILE A 297 33.24 -17.19 14.58
C ILE A 297 34.68 -17.04 15.09
N ALA A 298 34.87 -16.67 16.37
CA ALA A 298 36.18 -16.53 16.97
C ALA A 298 36.99 -17.83 16.93
N LYS A 299 36.35 -18.99 16.98
CA LYS A 299 36.99 -20.30 16.91
C LYS A 299 37.28 -20.75 15.47
N THR A 300 36.44 -20.38 14.54
CA THR A 300 36.48 -20.87 13.14
C THR A 300 37.24 -19.94 12.20
N VAL A 301 37.10 -18.62 12.37
CA VAL A 301 37.74 -17.61 11.51
C VAL A 301 39.26 -17.69 11.54
N PRO A 302 39.95 -17.83 12.69
CA PRO A 302 41.44 -17.99 12.70
C PRO A 302 41.90 -19.17 11.86
N ASN A 303 41.18 -20.29 11.89
CA ASN A 303 41.53 -21.47 11.08
C ASN A 303 41.31 -21.22 9.58
N ILE A 304 40.21 -20.54 9.19
CA ILE A 304 39.95 -20.16 7.80
C ILE A 304 40.99 -19.14 7.33
N VAL A 305 41.29 -18.13 8.13
CA VAL A 305 42.29 -17.11 7.79
C VAL A 305 43.69 -17.74 7.65
N SER A 306 44.10 -18.59 8.57
CA SER A 306 45.42 -19.24 8.51
C SER A 306 45.59 -20.18 7.31
N THR A 307 44.49 -20.83 6.86
CA THR A 307 44.54 -21.77 5.73
C THR A 307 44.30 -21.09 4.38
N THR A 308 43.38 -20.09 4.33
CA THR A 308 42.92 -19.51 3.09
C THR A 308 43.63 -18.21 2.70
N LEU A 309 44.01 -17.38 3.70
CA LEU A 309 44.68 -16.10 3.45
C LEU A 309 45.99 -16.22 2.66
N PRO A 310 46.88 -17.20 2.96
CA PRO A 310 48.12 -17.38 2.18
C PRO A 310 47.83 -17.71 0.72
N SER A 311 46.80 -18.52 0.46
CA SER A 311 46.37 -18.88 -0.89
C SER A 311 45.77 -17.68 -1.64
N MET A 312 44.99 -16.85 -0.98
CA MET A 312 44.40 -15.62 -1.56
C MET A 312 45.51 -14.58 -1.87
N ILE A 313 46.46 -14.40 -0.98
CA ILE A 313 47.61 -13.49 -1.22
C ILE A 313 48.44 -13.99 -2.41
N LYS A 314 48.67 -15.30 -2.51
CA LYS A 314 49.38 -15.90 -3.63
C LYS A 314 48.64 -15.75 -4.95
N ALA A 315 47.32 -15.94 -4.94
CA ALA A 315 46.45 -15.70 -6.11
C ALA A 315 46.44 -14.21 -6.50
N GLY A 316 46.28 -13.29 -5.56
CA GLY A 316 46.33 -11.86 -5.78
C GLY A 316 47.64 -11.37 -6.36
N THR A 317 48.79 -11.82 -5.86
CA THR A 317 50.09 -11.47 -6.41
C THR A 317 50.30 -12.05 -7.81
N SER A 318 49.79 -13.26 -8.09
CA SER A 318 49.82 -13.84 -9.44
C SER A 318 48.98 -13.06 -10.43
N MET A 319 47.80 -12.58 -10.01
CA MET A 319 46.90 -11.76 -10.82
C MET A 319 47.54 -10.39 -11.14
N ILE A 320 48.19 -9.75 -10.16
CA ILE A 320 48.90 -8.47 -10.36
C ILE A 320 50.06 -8.67 -11.35
N ARG A 321 50.83 -9.75 -11.22
CA ARG A 321 51.93 -10.08 -12.17
C ARG A 321 51.37 -10.30 -13.59
N ALA A 322 50.32 -11.06 -13.75
CA ALA A 322 49.70 -11.29 -15.05
C ALA A 322 49.18 -9.99 -15.69
N LEU A 323 48.61 -9.08 -14.90
CA LEU A 323 48.19 -7.75 -15.37
C LEU A 323 49.38 -6.89 -15.79
N LEU A 324 50.47 -6.88 -15.02
CA LEU A 324 51.69 -6.14 -15.35
C LEU A 324 52.36 -6.70 -16.62
N ASP A 325 52.42 -8.03 -16.76
CA ASP A 325 52.98 -8.70 -17.95
C ASP A 325 52.08 -8.39 -19.20
N GLY A 326 50.76 -8.36 -19.04
CA GLY A 326 49.82 -7.95 -20.08
C GLY A 326 49.99 -6.52 -20.48
N LEU A 327 50.15 -5.59 -19.55
CA LEU A 327 50.42 -4.17 -19.81
C LEU A 327 51.74 -3.95 -20.52
N LEU A 328 52.82 -4.62 -20.05
CA LEU A 328 54.13 -4.52 -20.68
C LEU A 328 54.15 -5.05 -22.12
N LYS A 329 53.33 -6.07 -22.42
CA LYS A 329 53.15 -6.56 -23.80
C LYS A 329 52.33 -5.63 -24.66
N ALA A 330 51.31 -4.94 -24.10
CA ALA A 330 50.44 -4.02 -24.83
C ALA A 330 51.10 -2.67 -25.11
N VAL A 331 52.03 -2.21 -24.28
CA VAL A 331 52.72 -0.92 -24.49
C VAL A 331 53.41 -0.80 -25.88
N PRO A 332 54.17 -1.81 -26.37
CA PRO A 332 54.78 -1.70 -27.72
C PRO A 332 53.76 -1.64 -28.85
N GLU A 333 52.56 -2.22 -28.68
CA GLU A 333 51.45 -2.20 -29.65
C GLU A 333 50.70 -0.85 -29.66
N LEU A 334 50.71 -0.13 -28.53
CA LEU A 334 50.06 1.21 -28.44
C LEU A 334 50.94 2.32 -29.02
N ILE A 335 52.26 2.17 -29.05
CA ILE A 335 53.18 3.21 -29.61
C ILE A 335 52.86 3.57 -31.06
N PRO A 336 52.64 2.63 -32.00
CA PRO A 336 52.24 2.97 -33.38
C PRO A 336 50.90 3.74 -33.43
N CYS A 337 49.89 3.34 -32.65
CA CYS A 337 48.57 4.01 -32.62
C CYS A 337 48.70 5.47 -32.16
N PHE A 338 49.51 5.77 -31.17
CA PHE A 338 49.80 7.15 -30.72
C PHE A 338 50.52 7.96 -31.78
N LYS A 339 51.39 7.34 -32.57
CA LYS A 339 52.13 7.99 -33.64
C LYS A 339 51.22 8.35 -34.81
N ASP A 340 50.28 7.53 -35.13
CA ASP A 340 49.26 7.77 -36.18
C ASP A 340 48.29 8.89 -35.78
N ILE A 341 47.92 8.98 -34.48
CA ILE A 341 47.07 10.07 -33.96
C ILE A 341 47.77 11.42 -33.95
N ILE A 342 49.11 11.45 -33.72
CA ILE A 342 49.87 12.69 -33.69
C ILE A 342 50.16 13.19 -35.13
N ASN A 343 50.16 12.30 -36.13
CA ASN A 343 50.47 12.63 -37.54
C ASN A 343 49.18 12.85 -38.37
N SER A 344 47.96 12.73 -37.82
CA SER A 344 46.69 13.07 -38.41
C SER A 344 46.20 14.43 -37.94
#